data_25dfd46608f624592630bc30a7807dfe
#
_entry.id   25dfd46608f624592630bc30a7807dfe
#
_cell.length_a   1.000
_cell.length_b   1.000
_cell.length_c   1.000
_cell.angle_alpha   90.00
_cell.angle_beta   90.00
_cell.angle_gamma   90.00
#
_symmetry.space_group_name_H-M   'P 1'
#
loop_
_entity.id
_entity.type
_entity.pdbx_description
1 polymer ?
#
loop_
_entity_poly.entity_id
_entity_poly.type
_entity_poly.pdbx_seq_one_letter_code
_entity_poly.pdbx_strand_id
1 'polypeptide(L)'
;MSGRIHPTAEISPDAVIGKDTSIWHWAQVREGARIGERCNIGKDAYIDAAVVVGDDCKIQNFATLYRGLTIGNRVFVGPHACFTNDLYPRAVSPDWKVIPTKVEDGASIGANATVLCGLTIRRFAMVAAGAVVTKNVPAHALVAGVPAKVVGWVCECGRPLDAKMQCAHDGKTFPELRVKRKARSRSRNRATNFH
;
A
#
# COMPACT_ATOMS: atom_id res chain seq x y z
N MET A 1 -19.08 5.90 16.13
CA MET A 1 -19.86 6.79 15.22
C MET A 1 -20.49 5.89 14.19
N SER A 2 -21.79 6.03 13.94
CA SER A 2 -22.46 5.26 12.88
C SER A 2 -21.85 5.66 11.52
N GLY A 3 -21.57 4.68 10.65
CA GLY A 3 -21.08 4.93 9.30
C GLY A 3 -22.06 5.79 8.49
N ARG A 4 -21.53 6.56 7.55
CA ARG A 4 -22.32 7.47 6.71
C ARG A 4 -21.93 7.30 5.25
N ILE A 5 -22.93 7.02 4.40
CA ILE A 5 -22.74 7.07 2.95
C ILE A 5 -23.26 8.41 2.47
N HIS A 6 -22.37 9.18 1.80
CA HIS A 6 -22.77 10.48 1.23
C HIS A 6 -23.68 10.27 0.02
N PRO A 7 -24.76 11.08 -0.17
CA PRO A 7 -25.71 10.91 -1.27
C PRO A 7 -25.09 10.99 -2.68
N THR A 8 -23.94 11.63 -2.84
CA THR A 8 -23.22 11.71 -4.13
C THR A 8 -22.22 10.58 -4.35
N ALA A 9 -22.07 9.65 -3.40
CA ALA A 9 -21.25 8.46 -3.61
C ALA A 9 -21.96 7.49 -4.56
N GLU A 10 -21.22 6.94 -5.52
CA GLU A 10 -21.72 5.94 -6.44
C GLU A 10 -21.32 4.54 -5.97
N ILE A 11 -22.29 3.77 -5.49
CA ILE A 11 -22.06 2.43 -4.98
C ILE A 11 -22.85 1.42 -5.78
N SER A 12 -22.16 0.44 -6.37
CA SER A 12 -22.83 -0.64 -7.09
C SER A 12 -23.75 -1.43 -6.16
N PRO A 13 -24.96 -1.82 -6.61
CA PRO A 13 -25.92 -2.55 -5.79
C PRO A 13 -25.43 -3.89 -5.24
N ASP A 14 -24.46 -4.52 -5.91
CA ASP A 14 -23.82 -5.78 -5.50
C ASP A 14 -22.50 -5.59 -4.73
N ALA A 15 -22.10 -4.35 -4.46
CA ALA A 15 -21.00 -4.08 -3.55
C ALA A 15 -21.43 -4.32 -2.10
N VAL A 16 -20.50 -4.86 -1.30
CA VAL A 16 -20.75 -5.12 0.13
C VAL A 16 -20.00 -4.10 0.97
N ILE A 17 -20.73 -3.32 1.77
CA ILE A 17 -20.18 -2.31 2.68
C ILE A 17 -20.43 -2.76 4.13
N GLY A 18 -19.35 -2.91 4.89
CA GLY A 18 -19.38 -3.31 6.28
C GLY A 18 -19.97 -2.22 7.19
N LYS A 19 -20.39 -2.66 8.38
CA LYS A 19 -21.00 -1.81 9.38
C LYS A 19 -20.07 -0.65 9.79
N ASP A 20 -20.66 0.51 10.08
CA ASP A 20 -19.97 1.72 10.54
C ASP A 20 -18.90 2.28 9.58
N THR A 21 -18.89 1.84 8.31
CA THR A 21 -18.04 2.39 7.25
C THR A 21 -18.64 3.67 6.70
N SER A 22 -17.79 4.70 6.57
CA SER A 22 -18.16 6.00 5.99
C SER A 22 -17.60 6.14 4.58
N ILE A 23 -18.45 6.59 3.64
CA ILE A 23 -18.08 6.83 2.24
C ILE A 23 -18.46 8.26 1.89
N TRP A 24 -17.47 9.04 1.42
CA TRP A 24 -17.61 10.47 1.20
C TRP A 24 -18.00 10.82 -0.24
N HIS A 25 -18.09 12.12 -0.50
CA HIS A 25 -18.57 12.72 -1.76
C HIS A 25 -17.87 12.10 -2.97
N TRP A 26 -18.65 11.71 -3.98
CA TRP A 26 -18.20 11.23 -5.29
C TRP A 26 -17.20 10.05 -5.24
N ALA A 27 -17.08 9.39 -4.12
CA ALA A 27 -16.38 8.11 -4.10
C ALA A 27 -17.15 7.10 -4.95
N GLN A 28 -16.44 6.30 -5.75
CA GLN A 28 -17.02 5.28 -6.60
C GLN A 28 -16.61 3.88 -6.11
N VAL A 29 -17.59 3.03 -5.85
CA VAL A 29 -17.41 1.63 -5.45
C VAL A 29 -18.08 0.74 -6.47
N ARG A 30 -17.27 -0.01 -7.22
CA ARG A 30 -17.70 -0.82 -8.34
C ARG A 30 -18.28 -2.18 -7.91
N GLU A 31 -18.79 -2.88 -8.93
CA GLU A 31 -19.44 -4.18 -8.81
C GLU A 31 -18.61 -5.24 -8.10
N GLY A 32 -19.22 -5.95 -7.17
CA GLY A 32 -18.60 -7.02 -6.40
C GLY A 32 -17.51 -6.58 -5.45
N ALA A 33 -17.23 -5.28 -5.30
CA ALA A 33 -16.28 -4.79 -4.31
C ALA A 33 -16.76 -5.08 -2.89
N ARG A 34 -15.84 -5.39 -1.98
CA ARG A 34 -16.12 -5.70 -0.58
C ARG A 34 -15.30 -4.80 0.32
N ILE A 35 -15.94 -3.98 1.10
CA ILE A 35 -15.32 -3.08 2.07
C ILE A 35 -15.74 -3.52 3.46
N GLY A 36 -14.79 -3.76 4.34
CA GLY A 36 -15.00 -4.18 5.73
C GLY A 36 -15.67 -3.12 6.59
N GLU A 37 -15.68 -3.36 7.88
CA GLU A 37 -16.33 -2.50 8.88
C GLU A 37 -15.43 -1.32 9.28
N ARG A 38 -16.04 -0.24 9.79
CA ARG A 38 -15.37 0.94 10.38
C ARG A 38 -14.33 1.60 9.47
N CYS A 39 -14.47 1.41 8.16
CA CYS A 39 -13.63 2.05 7.17
C CYS A 39 -14.02 3.50 6.94
N ASN A 40 -13.06 4.28 6.43
CA ASN A 40 -13.29 5.66 5.97
C ASN A 40 -12.78 5.81 4.54
N ILE A 41 -13.73 5.94 3.60
CA ILE A 41 -13.44 6.05 2.16
C ILE A 41 -13.60 7.51 1.75
N GLY A 42 -12.47 8.14 1.43
CA GLY A 42 -12.38 9.58 1.13
C GLY A 42 -13.10 10.00 -0.15
N LYS A 43 -13.23 11.31 -0.30
CA LYS A 43 -13.81 11.96 -1.47
C LYS A 43 -13.10 11.52 -2.76
N ASP A 44 -13.85 11.25 -3.84
CA ASP A 44 -13.32 10.86 -5.16
C ASP A 44 -12.40 9.61 -5.12
N ALA A 45 -12.45 8.80 -4.06
CA ALA A 45 -11.74 7.53 -4.06
C ALA A 45 -12.39 6.57 -5.06
N TYR A 46 -11.59 5.90 -5.89
CA TYR A 46 -12.05 4.91 -6.84
C TYR A 46 -11.72 3.52 -6.35
N ILE A 47 -12.73 2.70 -6.13
CA ILE A 47 -12.62 1.30 -5.73
C ILE A 47 -13.24 0.45 -6.84
N ASP A 48 -12.38 -0.18 -7.63
CA ASP A 48 -12.74 -0.94 -8.81
C ASP A 48 -13.43 -2.27 -8.48
N ALA A 49 -13.92 -2.94 -9.51
CA ALA A 49 -14.66 -4.18 -9.41
C ALA A 49 -13.88 -5.26 -8.64
N ALA A 50 -14.60 -5.96 -7.76
CA ALA A 50 -14.09 -7.08 -6.96
C ALA A 50 -12.87 -6.75 -6.07
N VAL A 51 -12.55 -5.49 -5.83
CA VAL A 51 -11.55 -5.08 -4.85
C VAL A 51 -12.00 -5.45 -3.44
N VAL A 52 -11.08 -5.97 -2.63
CA VAL A 52 -11.35 -6.33 -1.24
C VAL A 52 -10.58 -5.40 -0.31
N VAL A 53 -11.28 -4.78 0.64
CA VAL A 53 -10.72 -3.94 1.71
C VAL A 53 -11.18 -4.50 3.04
N GLY A 54 -10.24 -4.79 3.94
CA GLY A 54 -10.51 -5.28 5.29
C GLY A 54 -11.08 -4.20 6.21
N ASP A 55 -11.12 -4.49 7.50
CA ASP A 55 -11.70 -3.62 8.52
C ASP A 55 -10.78 -2.48 8.94
N ASP A 56 -11.36 -1.42 9.51
CA ASP A 56 -10.65 -0.28 10.12
C ASP A 56 -9.68 0.44 9.17
N CYS A 57 -9.92 0.36 7.87
CA CYS A 57 -9.07 0.98 6.84
C CYS A 57 -9.42 2.46 6.61
N LYS A 58 -8.40 3.25 6.26
CA LYS A 58 -8.55 4.63 5.82
C LYS A 58 -8.04 4.79 4.40
N ILE A 59 -8.95 4.90 3.45
CA ILE A 59 -8.65 5.19 2.05
C ILE A 59 -8.89 6.67 1.83
N GLN A 60 -7.83 7.42 1.56
CA GLN A 60 -7.90 8.87 1.47
C GLN A 60 -8.43 9.34 0.11
N ASN A 61 -8.69 10.65 0.02
CA ASN A 61 -9.25 11.29 -1.16
C ASN A 61 -8.44 10.97 -2.42
N PHE A 62 -9.13 10.73 -3.53
CA PHE A 62 -8.53 10.47 -4.86
C PHE A 62 -7.62 9.23 -4.93
N ALA A 63 -7.63 8.35 -3.93
CA ALA A 63 -6.91 7.09 -4.02
C ALA A 63 -7.57 6.18 -5.07
N THR A 64 -6.75 5.49 -5.87
CA THR A 64 -7.23 4.64 -6.96
C THR A 64 -6.84 3.18 -6.71
N LEU A 65 -7.85 2.35 -6.44
CA LEU A 65 -7.73 0.94 -6.10
C LEU A 65 -8.27 0.11 -7.25
N TYR A 66 -7.41 -0.31 -8.17
CA TYR A 66 -7.82 -1.09 -9.34
C TYR A 66 -8.07 -2.56 -9.04
N ARG A 67 -8.87 -3.19 -9.89
CA ARG A 67 -9.25 -4.61 -9.83
C ARG A 67 -8.02 -5.51 -9.63
N GLY A 68 -8.19 -6.54 -8.77
CA GLY A 68 -7.12 -7.46 -8.38
C GLY A 68 -6.40 -7.06 -7.09
N LEU A 69 -6.75 -5.91 -6.50
CA LEU A 69 -6.18 -5.48 -5.22
C LEU A 69 -6.95 -6.11 -4.05
N THR A 70 -6.17 -6.64 -3.10
CA THR A 70 -6.68 -7.07 -1.78
C THR A 70 -5.93 -6.30 -0.70
N ILE A 71 -6.66 -5.62 0.17
CA ILE A 71 -6.17 -4.85 1.31
C ILE A 71 -6.62 -5.51 2.60
N GLY A 72 -5.69 -5.78 3.52
CA GLY A 72 -5.97 -6.31 4.85
C GLY A 72 -6.60 -5.26 5.78
N ASN A 73 -6.55 -5.54 7.08
CA ASN A 73 -7.15 -4.69 8.09
C ASN A 73 -6.22 -3.54 8.51
N ARG A 74 -6.80 -2.42 9.00
CA ARG A 74 -6.07 -1.27 9.56
C ARG A 74 -5.02 -0.69 8.61
N VAL A 75 -5.29 -0.74 7.32
CA VAL A 75 -4.41 -0.17 6.28
C VAL A 75 -4.75 1.30 6.05
N PHE A 76 -3.72 2.10 5.93
CA PHE A 76 -3.82 3.49 5.50
C PHE A 76 -3.38 3.63 4.04
N VAL A 77 -4.23 4.20 3.20
CA VAL A 77 -3.90 4.57 1.81
C VAL A 77 -4.02 6.07 1.68
N GLY A 78 -2.90 6.73 1.43
CA GLY A 78 -2.78 8.19 1.33
C GLY A 78 -3.48 8.76 0.10
N PRO A 79 -3.73 10.08 0.10
CA PRO A 79 -4.40 10.74 -1.02
C PRO A 79 -3.60 10.57 -2.32
N HIS A 80 -4.33 10.40 -3.42
CA HIS A 80 -3.76 10.18 -4.76
C HIS A 80 -2.83 8.96 -4.89
N ALA A 81 -2.80 8.06 -3.92
CA ALA A 81 -2.07 6.81 -4.09
C ALA A 81 -2.76 5.94 -5.16
N CYS A 82 -1.95 5.31 -6.02
CA CYS A 82 -2.44 4.52 -7.15
C CYS A 82 -1.85 3.10 -7.13
N PHE A 83 -2.73 2.11 -7.28
CA PHE A 83 -2.34 0.72 -7.49
C PHE A 83 -2.64 0.35 -8.94
N THR A 84 -1.63 -0.13 -9.68
CA THR A 84 -1.86 -0.60 -11.05
C THR A 84 -2.33 -2.05 -11.07
N ASN A 85 -2.90 -2.51 -12.18
CA ASN A 85 -3.35 -3.90 -12.35
C ASN A 85 -2.89 -4.52 -13.66
N ASP A 86 -2.16 -3.75 -14.48
CA ASP A 86 -1.59 -4.16 -15.75
C ASP A 86 -0.07 -3.95 -15.74
N LEU A 87 0.69 -4.99 -16.09
CA LEU A 87 2.15 -4.94 -16.13
C LEU A 87 2.67 -4.43 -17.47
N TYR A 88 1.92 -4.64 -18.54
CA TYR A 88 2.29 -4.28 -19.91
C TYR A 88 1.16 -3.50 -20.60
N PRO A 89 0.82 -2.29 -20.11
CA PRO A 89 -0.35 -1.56 -20.56
C PRO A 89 -0.26 -1.18 -22.04
N ARG A 90 -1.29 -1.55 -22.79
CA ARG A 90 -1.52 -1.14 -24.18
C ARG A 90 -3.02 -0.90 -24.37
N ALA A 91 -3.36 0.09 -25.18
CA ALA A 91 -4.76 0.40 -25.49
C ALA A 91 -5.50 -0.78 -26.11
N VAL A 92 -4.80 -1.60 -26.90
CA VAL A 92 -5.32 -2.85 -27.46
C VAL A 92 -4.37 -3.98 -27.06
N SER A 93 -4.84 -4.88 -26.21
CA SER A 93 -4.10 -6.05 -25.76
C SER A 93 -5.06 -7.25 -25.66
N PRO A 94 -4.97 -8.22 -26.58
CA PRO A 94 -5.83 -9.41 -26.57
C PRO A 94 -5.53 -10.31 -25.37
N ASP A 95 -4.32 -10.24 -24.82
CA ASP A 95 -3.84 -11.08 -23.71
C ASP A 95 -3.87 -10.36 -22.35
N TRP A 96 -4.65 -9.27 -22.24
CA TRP A 96 -4.73 -8.52 -21.00
C TRP A 96 -5.19 -9.38 -19.82
N LYS A 97 -4.46 -9.30 -18.73
CA LYS A 97 -4.74 -10.04 -17.48
C LYS A 97 -4.57 -9.14 -16.28
N VAL A 98 -5.52 -9.23 -15.37
CA VAL A 98 -5.38 -8.62 -14.04
C VAL A 98 -4.27 -9.34 -13.28
N ILE A 99 -3.28 -8.58 -12.78
CA ILE A 99 -2.21 -9.11 -11.95
C ILE A 99 -2.48 -8.70 -10.49
N PRO A 100 -2.77 -9.67 -9.60
CA PRO A 100 -3.19 -9.37 -8.25
C PRO A 100 -2.09 -8.76 -7.40
N THR A 101 -2.47 -7.78 -6.57
CA THR A 101 -1.61 -7.11 -5.59
C THR A 101 -2.20 -7.28 -4.19
N LYS A 102 -1.34 -7.47 -3.19
CA LYS A 102 -1.75 -7.64 -1.80
C LYS A 102 -1.11 -6.59 -0.90
N VAL A 103 -1.92 -5.95 -0.07
CA VAL A 103 -1.49 -5.11 1.04
C VAL A 103 -1.90 -5.79 2.34
N GLU A 104 -0.94 -6.15 3.19
CA GLU A 104 -1.21 -6.85 4.44
C GLU A 104 -1.55 -5.86 5.57
N ASP A 105 -2.04 -6.41 6.69
CA ASP A 105 -2.56 -5.65 7.83
C ASP A 105 -1.60 -4.59 8.35
N GLY A 106 -2.14 -3.44 8.70
CA GLY A 106 -1.41 -2.34 9.33
C GLY A 106 -0.42 -1.61 8.42
N ALA A 107 -0.33 -1.97 7.13
CA ALA A 107 0.54 -1.26 6.21
C ALA A 107 0.04 0.16 5.91
N SER A 108 0.98 1.05 5.55
CA SER A 108 0.68 2.44 5.19
C SER A 108 1.26 2.79 3.82
N ILE A 109 0.42 3.33 2.96
CA ILE A 109 0.82 3.82 1.63
C ILE A 109 0.75 5.33 1.64
N GLY A 110 1.87 6.00 1.42
CA GLY A 110 1.96 7.46 1.44
C GLY A 110 1.24 8.14 0.28
N ALA A 111 0.98 9.44 0.44
CA ALA A 111 0.34 10.25 -0.61
C ALA A 111 1.12 10.20 -1.93
N ASN A 112 0.41 10.17 -3.07
CA ASN A 112 0.99 10.11 -4.42
C ASN A 112 1.92 8.91 -4.67
N ALA A 113 1.92 7.89 -3.82
CA ALA A 113 2.70 6.68 -4.08
C ALA A 113 2.05 5.86 -5.20
N THR A 114 2.89 5.26 -6.05
CA THR A 114 2.45 4.30 -7.07
C THR A 114 2.94 2.90 -6.70
N VAL A 115 2.03 1.94 -6.65
CA VAL A 115 2.35 0.53 -6.41
C VAL A 115 2.07 -0.26 -7.67
N LEU A 116 3.12 -0.84 -8.27
CA LEU A 116 2.94 -1.72 -9.44
C LEU A 116 2.22 -3.00 -9.04
N CYS A 117 1.52 -3.60 -10.00
CA CYS A 117 0.81 -4.85 -9.80
C CYS A 117 1.75 -6.05 -9.56
N GLY A 118 1.21 -7.14 -9.02
CA GLY A 118 1.95 -8.37 -8.75
C GLY A 118 2.77 -8.35 -7.47
N LEU A 119 2.60 -7.33 -6.63
CA LEU A 119 3.42 -7.13 -5.44
C LEU A 119 2.67 -7.45 -4.15
N THR A 120 3.45 -7.75 -3.12
CA THR A 120 2.98 -7.82 -1.74
C THR A 120 3.64 -6.74 -0.89
N ILE A 121 2.83 -5.87 -0.30
CA ILE A 121 3.24 -4.94 0.76
C ILE A 121 2.93 -5.64 2.07
N ARG A 122 3.96 -6.05 2.81
CA ARG A 122 3.77 -6.87 4.00
C ARG A 122 3.35 -6.06 5.21
N ARG A 123 2.94 -6.77 6.26
CA ARG A 123 2.39 -6.22 7.51
C ARG A 123 3.23 -5.07 8.05
N PHE A 124 2.54 -4.00 8.45
CA PHE A 124 3.13 -2.78 9.02
C PHE A 124 4.21 -2.11 8.17
N ALA A 125 4.36 -2.50 6.90
CA ALA A 125 5.27 -1.79 6.00
C ALA A 125 4.77 -0.38 5.74
N MET A 126 5.70 0.53 5.49
CA MET A 126 5.39 1.92 5.17
C MET A 126 6.01 2.31 3.83
N VAL A 127 5.18 2.74 2.91
CA VAL A 127 5.58 3.34 1.64
C VAL A 127 5.56 4.85 1.80
N ALA A 128 6.69 5.51 1.61
CA ALA A 128 6.79 6.96 1.71
C ALA A 128 5.98 7.68 0.61
N ALA A 129 5.57 8.91 0.87
CA ALA A 129 4.88 9.73 -0.12
C ALA A 129 5.71 9.88 -1.41
N GLY A 130 5.06 9.82 -2.57
CA GLY A 130 5.68 9.93 -3.89
C GLY A 130 6.56 8.74 -4.32
N ALA A 131 6.62 7.67 -3.54
CA ALA A 131 7.42 6.51 -3.89
C ALA A 131 6.80 5.67 -5.02
N VAL A 132 7.62 5.07 -5.89
CA VAL A 132 7.20 4.10 -6.92
C VAL A 132 7.67 2.71 -6.51
N VAL A 133 6.74 1.88 -6.03
CA VAL A 133 7.04 0.54 -5.54
C VAL A 133 7.05 -0.44 -6.71
N THR A 134 8.21 -1.04 -6.96
CA THR A 134 8.47 -1.98 -8.07
C THR A 134 8.85 -3.38 -7.60
N LYS A 135 8.90 -3.63 -6.29
CA LYS A 135 9.25 -4.91 -5.67
C LYS A 135 8.46 -5.11 -4.39
N ASN A 136 8.31 -6.37 -3.95
CA ASN A 136 7.71 -6.68 -2.66
C ASN A 136 8.36 -5.88 -1.53
N VAL A 137 7.53 -5.39 -0.60
CA VAL A 137 7.99 -4.63 0.56
C VAL A 137 7.96 -5.54 1.79
N PRO A 138 9.08 -5.74 2.48
CA PRO A 138 9.14 -6.55 3.70
C PRO A 138 8.27 -5.97 4.82
N ALA A 139 7.84 -6.82 5.76
CA ALA A 139 7.14 -6.37 6.95
C ALA A 139 7.97 -5.33 7.72
N HIS A 140 7.31 -4.30 8.23
CA HIS A 140 7.94 -3.18 8.97
C HIS A 140 8.96 -2.36 8.17
N ALA A 141 9.20 -2.61 6.88
CA ALA A 141 10.13 -1.83 6.09
C ALA A 141 9.54 -0.45 5.74
N LEU A 142 10.34 0.60 5.91
CA LEU A 142 10.11 1.91 5.31
C LEU A 142 10.78 1.93 3.94
N VAL A 143 10.00 2.12 2.88
CA VAL A 143 10.52 2.25 1.51
C VAL A 143 10.24 3.65 0.95
N ALA A 144 11.20 4.20 0.23
CA ALA A 144 11.12 5.54 -0.37
C ALA A 144 11.85 5.62 -1.71
N GLY A 145 11.48 6.59 -2.54
CA GLY A 145 12.15 6.93 -3.80
C GLY A 145 11.54 6.29 -5.04
N VAL A 146 12.15 6.56 -6.20
CA VAL A 146 11.75 6.10 -7.53
C VAL A 146 12.98 5.50 -8.23
N PRO A 147 13.07 4.15 -8.34
CA PRO A 147 12.21 3.15 -7.72
C PRO A 147 12.42 3.09 -6.18
N ALA A 148 11.37 2.67 -5.45
CA ALA A 148 11.40 2.60 -3.99
C ALA A 148 12.42 1.57 -3.49
N LYS A 149 13.18 1.96 -2.45
CA LYS A 149 14.15 1.11 -1.77
C LYS A 149 13.93 1.17 -0.26
N VAL A 150 14.31 0.12 0.46
CA VAL A 150 14.28 0.12 1.92
C VAL A 150 15.26 1.16 2.44
N VAL A 151 14.74 2.14 3.17
CA VAL A 151 15.52 3.24 3.79
C VAL A 151 15.53 3.15 5.32
N GLY A 152 14.67 2.33 5.91
CA GLY A 152 14.57 2.14 7.35
C GLY A 152 13.53 1.10 7.74
N TRP A 153 13.21 1.09 9.01
CA TRP A 153 12.21 0.21 9.61
C TRP A 153 11.28 1.00 10.51
N VAL A 154 10.03 0.56 10.62
CA VAL A 154 9.00 1.22 11.42
C VAL A 154 8.34 0.26 12.41
N CYS A 155 7.93 0.81 13.53
CA CYS A 155 7.10 0.13 14.51
C CYS A 155 5.66 -0.04 13.98
N GLU A 156 4.87 -0.89 14.62
CA GLU A 156 3.41 -1.00 14.38
C GLU A 156 2.68 0.34 14.58
N CYS A 157 3.20 1.22 15.44
CA CYS A 157 2.68 2.57 15.63
C CYS A 157 3.03 3.57 14.50
N GLY A 158 3.80 3.11 13.47
CA GLY A 158 4.22 3.91 12.32
C GLY A 158 5.48 4.76 12.54
N ARG A 159 6.06 4.78 13.75
CA ARG A 159 7.29 5.56 14.02
C ARG A 159 8.54 4.79 13.65
N PRO A 160 9.62 5.50 13.24
CA PRO A 160 10.89 4.86 12.93
C PRO A 160 11.45 4.06 14.11
N LEU A 161 12.08 2.94 13.82
CA LEU A 161 12.89 2.18 14.77
C LEU A 161 14.33 2.71 14.77
N ASP A 162 14.96 2.68 15.94
CA ASP A 162 16.38 3.04 16.10
C ASP A 162 17.33 1.93 15.58
N ALA A 163 18.64 2.14 15.72
CA ALA A 163 19.65 1.17 15.31
C ALA A 163 19.60 -0.16 16.11
N LYS A 164 18.94 -0.17 17.26
CA LYS A 164 18.69 -1.37 18.07
C LYS A 164 17.36 -2.04 17.72
N MET A 165 16.64 -1.54 16.71
CA MET A 165 15.28 -1.94 16.33
C MET A 165 14.29 -1.75 17.47
N GLN A 166 14.42 -0.66 18.21
CA GLN A 166 13.52 -0.27 19.28
C GLN A 166 12.72 0.98 18.88
N CYS A 167 11.46 0.99 19.25
CA CYS A 167 10.58 2.14 19.10
C CYS A 167 10.69 3.06 20.32
N ALA A 168 11.09 4.30 20.11
CA ALA A 168 11.20 5.29 21.18
C ALA A 168 9.85 5.70 21.79
N HIS A 169 8.74 5.43 21.09
CA HIS A 169 7.40 5.85 21.53
C HIS A 169 6.72 4.85 22.49
N ASP A 170 6.77 3.56 22.14
CA ASP A 170 6.06 2.50 22.87
C ASP A 170 6.98 1.44 23.47
N GLY A 171 8.31 1.60 23.30
CA GLY A 171 9.32 0.72 23.84
C GLY A 171 9.43 -0.66 23.17
N LYS A 172 8.57 -0.97 22.19
CA LYS A 172 8.62 -2.25 21.49
C LYS A 172 9.93 -2.47 20.77
N THR A 173 10.41 -3.71 20.76
CA THR A 173 11.65 -4.12 20.10
C THR A 173 11.39 -5.18 19.05
N PHE A 174 12.12 -5.14 17.95
CA PHE A 174 11.97 -6.03 16.78
C PHE A 174 13.33 -6.59 16.37
N PRO A 175 13.99 -7.42 17.21
CA PRO A 175 15.35 -7.91 16.98
C PRO A 175 15.48 -8.72 15.68
N GLU A 176 14.40 -9.35 15.22
CA GLU A 176 14.34 -10.13 13.98
C GLU A 176 14.50 -9.27 12.72
N LEU A 177 14.24 -7.96 12.80
CA LEU A 177 14.40 -7.02 11.68
C LEU A 177 15.86 -6.59 11.48
N ARG A 178 16.76 -6.94 12.40
CA ARG A 178 18.19 -6.71 12.20
C ARG A 178 18.70 -7.53 11.02
N VAL A 179 18.80 -6.90 9.86
CA VAL A 179 19.46 -7.51 8.70
C VAL A 179 20.91 -7.76 9.07
N LYS A 180 21.35 -9.03 9.08
CA LYS A 180 22.77 -9.35 9.11
C LYS A 180 23.42 -8.63 7.94
N ARG A 181 24.17 -7.55 8.18
CA ARG A 181 24.96 -6.87 7.16
C ARG A 181 25.86 -7.92 6.53
N LYS A 182 25.55 -8.36 5.30
CA LYS A 182 26.55 -9.05 4.49
C LYS A 182 27.74 -8.11 4.39
N ALA A 183 28.89 -8.55 4.93
CA ALA A 183 30.13 -7.83 4.82
C ALA A 183 30.32 -7.46 3.34
N ARG A 184 30.41 -6.17 3.05
CA ARG A 184 30.81 -5.71 1.72
C ARG A 184 32.23 -6.25 1.51
N SER A 185 32.38 -7.29 0.68
CA SER A 185 33.68 -7.67 0.14
C SER A 185 34.22 -6.44 -0.58
N ARG A 186 35.32 -5.87 -0.06
CA ARG A 186 36.11 -4.86 -0.77
C ARG A 186 36.71 -5.55 -1.99
N SER A 187 36.05 -5.49 -3.13
CA SER A 187 36.72 -5.76 -4.40
C SER A 187 37.72 -4.64 -4.61
N ARG A 188 39.00 -4.98 -4.48
CA ARG A 188 40.12 -4.12 -4.89
C ARG A 188 39.94 -3.87 -6.40
N ASN A 189 39.67 -2.63 -6.78
CA ASN A 189 39.80 -2.17 -8.15
C ASN A 189 41.25 -2.37 -8.57
N ARG A 190 41.50 -3.34 -9.43
CA ARG A 190 42.69 -3.34 -10.30
C ARG A 190 42.42 -2.33 -11.39
N ALA A 191 43.16 -1.24 -11.34
CA ALA A 191 43.26 -0.32 -12.46
C ALA A 191 43.86 -1.08 -13.66
N THR A 192 43.12 -1.22 -14.73
CA THR A 192 43.65 -1.58 -16.04
C THR A 192 43.86 -0.29 -16.81
N ASN A 193 45.12 0.06 -16.97
CA ASN A 193 45.58 1.09 -17.92
C ASN A 193 45.22 0.64 -19.35
N PHE A 194 44.51 1.49 -20.07
CA PHE A 194 44.44 1.42 -21.51
C PHE A 194 45.42 2.47 -22.09
N HIS A 195 46.36 1.99 -22.87
CA HIS A 195 47.14 2.77 -23.82
C HIS A 195 46.31 2.97 -25.08
#